data_80bbb7b7a74a7627f43381b35dfc3004
#
_entry.id   80bbb7b7a74a7627f43381b35dfc3004
#
_cell.length_a   1.000
_cell.length_b   1.000
_cell.length_c   1.000
_cell.angle_alpha   90.00
_cell.angle_beta   90.00
_cell.angle_gamma   90.00
#
_symmetry.space_group_name_H-M   'P 1'
#
loop_
_entity.id
_entity.type
_entity.pdbx_description
1 polymer ?
#
loop_
_entity_poly.entity_id
_entity_poly.type
_entity_poly.pdbx_seq_one_letter_code
_entity_poly.pdbx_strand_id
1 'polypeptide(L)'
;MLMAFGLYLNAQTLAPDYKTTSYNNPISANIFCADPTALEYNGRLYVYGSNDHQQFIANGKKGENSYGEIKSIVVFSTDDMVNWTFHGTIDTKRICSSWVTSPWYQGYGVSWAPSVTWRTTEDGTEEFFLYFCNSSHGVGVLKANSPIGPWKSPNNKLMIHYDTKGANPSGTNANFDPGVVIDDNGVGWISFGGLGPSQMMPEAARIVKLKPSMTEVDGTAVKIHAPYHFEANELNVIGGKYVYTYCSNWASRQDSEWNAYMKEKGINVSKPNTCTMCYMVSDDPTNPDSWVYKGVYGPHPGMGTNNNHSHLQKFLGEYYHIYHGAPLMQSWQKAGVIDNNTSVFRSICVNKATVNENTQTIKQVAPNLEGVKAIKNMNPYDLQQAETMASCGGVDYEDFTNIKKNTKISRLGNDASENMQINMKAGSWISVRSVDFGAGASTFTLRAKGTGTVELRFGRGGRPVASFDFSSAEMEDLTFEVDASKFQGVKANLFIAFPAADNVFIDAWQFSDGSSAGISSIGEVEGQPSANYDLSGRRLNEGSAARGIVIEQYKDANGNTRSRKRAQ
;
A
#
# COMPACT_ATOMS: atom_id res chain seq x y z
N MET A 1 -25.27 18.05 48.07
CA MET A 1 -25.01 19.09 47.05
C MET A 1 -23.76 18.66 46.29
N LEU A 2 -23.92 17.79 45.31
CA LEU A 2 -22.81 17.37 44.41
C LEU A 2 -22.63 18.46 43.35
N MET A 3 -21.51 19.15 43.41
CA MET A 3 -21.11 20.02 42.29
C MET A 3 -20.59 19.12 41.16
N ALA A 4 -21.37 19.01 40.09
CA ALA A 4 -20.88 18.47 38.82
C ALA A 4 -19.94 19.51 38.22
N PHE A 5 -18.64 19.27 38.28
CA PHE A 5 -17.66 19.99 37.47
C PHE A 5 -17.82 19.51 36.01
N GLY A 6 -18.64 20.22 35.26
CA GLY A 6 -18.64 20.07 33.81
C GLY A 6 -17.30 20.59 33.27
N LEU A 7 -16.44 19.69 32.82
CA LEU A 7 -15.30 20.05 31.98
C LEU A 7 -15.87 20.57 30.64
N TYR A 8 -15.97 21.89 30.48
CA TYR A 8 -16.23 22.50 29.19
C TYR A 8 -14.98 22.34 28.32
N LEU A 9 -14.93 21.28 27.54
CA LEU A 9 -13.96 21.17 26.46
C LEU A 9 -14.31 22.24 25.41
N ASN A 10 -13.41 23.18 25.15
CA ASN A 10 -13.60 24.20 24.13
C ASN A 10 -13.54 23.52 22.74
N ALA A 11 -14.65 23.51 22.00
CA ALA A 11 -14.70 23.02 20.64
C ALA A 11 -13.73 23.81 19.76
N GLN A 12 -12.81 23.12 19.08
CA GLN A 12 -11.88 23.73 18.14
C GLN A 12 -12.43 23.71 16.72
N THR A 13 -11.98 24.67 15.91
CA THR A 13 -12.20 24.62 14.47
C THR A 13 -11.52 23.39 13.90
N LEU A 14 -12.23 22.66 13.03
CA LEU A 14 -11.67 21.45 12.40
C LEU A 14 -10.41 21.78 11.60
N ALA A 15 -9.42 20.92 11.73
CA ALA A 15 -8.15 21.03 11.03
C ALA A 15 -8.32 21.12 9.51
N PRO A 16 -7.42 21.80 8.79
CA PRO A 16 -7.46 21.85 7.34
C PRO A 16 -7.28 20.46 6.73
N ASP A 17 -7.71 20.31 5.49
CA ASP A 17 -7.48 19.08 4.72
C ASP A 17 -5.98 18.89 4.50
N TYR A 18 -5.48 17.70 4.78
CA TYR A 18 -4.11 17.34 4.45
C TYR A 18 -3.94 16.98 2.96
N LYS A 19 -5.01 16.58 2.31
CA LYS A 19 -5.13 16.57 0.85
C LYS A 19 -6.51 17.08 0.46
N THR A 20 -6.63 17.61 -0.76
CA THR A 20 -7.90 18.09 -1.27
C THR A 20 -8.95 16.98 -1.26
N THR A 21 -10.06 17.19 -0.55
CA THR A 21 -11.09 16.16 -0.33
C THR A 21 -11.84 15.74 -1.60
N SER A 22 -11.71 16.47 -2.71
CA SER A 22 -12.25 16.08 -4.01
C SER A 22 -11.35 15.11 -4.78
N TYR A 23 -10.10 14.93 -4.36
CA TYR A 23 -9.12 14.09 -5.05
C TYR A 23 -8.93 12.74 -4.37
N ASN A 24 -8.78 11.68 -5.18
CA ASN A 24 -8.46 10.33 -4.69
C ASN A 24 -6.95 10.11 -4.57
N ASN A 25 -6.15 10.83 -5.36
CA ASN A 25 -4.70 10.86 -5.22
C ASN A 25 -4.22 12.00 -4.30
N PRO A 26 -3.14 11.78 -3.52
CA PRO A 26 -2.49 10.50 -3.27
C PRO A 26 -3.36 9.56 -2.43
N ILE A 27 -2.99 8.26 -2.34
CA ILE A 27 -3.77 7.26 -1.60
C ILE A 27 -3.82 7.53 -0.10
N SER A 28 -2.77 8.11 0.47
CA SER A 28 -2.71 8.54 1.87
C SER A 28 -2.77 10.05 2.00
N ALA A 29 -3.41 10.55 3.06
CA ALA A 29 -3.49 11.97 3.39
C ALA A 29 -2.44 12.41 4.43
N ASN A 30 -1.74 11.47 5.07
CA ASN A 30 -0.87 11.76 6.22
C ASN A 30 0.45 10.97 6.25
N ILE A 31 0.72 10.13 5.26
CA ILE A 31 1.93 9.31 5.21
C ILE A 31 2.63 9.50 3.87
N PHE A 32 3.90 9.91 3.90
CA PHE A 32 4.77 9.90 2.73
C PHE A 32 5.24 8.48 2.46
N CYS A 33 5.02 8.00 1.24
CA CYS A 33 5.35 6.65 0.80
C CYS A 33 5.69 6.65 -0.68
N ALA A 34 6.70 5.91 -1.07
CA ALA A 34 7.25 5.94 -2.42
C ALA A 34 7.51 4.55 -3.00
N ASP A 35 7.98 4.50 -4.26
CA ASP A 35 8.46 3.30 -4.94
C ASP A 35 7.45 2.13 -4.80
N PRO A 36 6.20 2.31 -5.31
CA PRO A 36 5.12 1.38 -5.04
C PRO A 36 5.27 0.05 -5.76
N THR A 37 4.90 -1.02 -5.07
CA THR A 37 4.56 -2.32 -5.62
C THR A 37 3.22 -2.76 -5.08
N ALA A 38 2.55 -3.73 -5.73
CA ALA A 38 1.24 -4.16 -5.28
C ALA A 38 0.97 -5.64 -5.60
N LEU A 39 -0.03 -6.20 -4.93
CA LEU A 39 -0.63 -7.49 -5.26
C LEU A 39 -2.14 -7.48 -5.00
N GLU A 40 -2.87 -8.29 -5.73
CA GLU A 40 -4.26 -8.63 -5.42
C GLU A 40 -4.30 -9.91 -4.58
N TYR A 41 -5.07 -9.88 -3.50
CA TYR A 41 -5.33 -11.06 -2.69
C TYR A 41 -6.73 -10.98 -2.07
N ASN A 42 -7.55 -12.03 -2.29
CA ASN A 42 -8.92 -12.15 -1.79
C ASN A 42 -9.80 -10.90 -2.05
N GLY A 43 -9.72 -10.33 -3.26
CA GLY A 43 -10.52 -9.18 -3.66
C GLY A 43 -10.11 -7.86 -3.01
N ARG A 44 -8.92 -7.80 -2.42
CA ARG A 44 -8.27 -6.56 -1.95
C ARG A 44 -6.98 -6.31 -2.70
N LEU A 45 -6.72 -5.06 -2.97
CA LEU A 45 -5.45 -4.57 -3.49
C LEU A 45 -4.58 -4.16 -2.30
N TYR A 46 -3.41 -4.78 -2.17
CA TYR A 46 -2.38 -4.41 -1.20
C TYR A 46 -1.27 -3.65 -1.91
N VAL A 47 -0.89 -2.51 -1.35
CA VAL A 47 0.16 -1.63 -1.89
C VAL A 47 1.25 -1.46 -0.84
N TYR A 48 2.49 -1.65 -1.26
CA TYR A 48 3.68 -1.52 -0.42
C TYR A 48 4.58 -0.43 -1.00
N GLY A 49 5.33 0.27 -0.14
CA GLY A 49 6.26 1.28 -0.63
C GLY A 49 7.31 1.67 0.39
N SER A 50 8.37 2.31 -0.09
CA SER A 50 9.44 2.87 0.74
C SER A 50 8.87 3.91 1.70
N ASN A 51 9.27 3.84 2.98
CA ASN A 51 8.73 4.71 4.03
C ASN A 51 9.42 6.09 4.05
N ASP A 52 9.10 6.95 3.10
CA ASP A 52 9.60 8.33 3.08
C ASP A 52 9.22 9.11 4.34
N HIS A 53 8.11 8.76 4.99
CA HIS A 53 7.68 9.42 6.23
C HIS A 53 8.63 9.16 7.39
N GLN A 54 9.31 8.00 7.43
CA GLN A 54 10.34 7.71 8.41
C GLN A 54 11.53 8.66 8.27
N GLN A 55 11.96 8.94 7.03
CA GLN A 55 12.99 9.95 6.77
C GLN A 55 12.51 11.36 7.15
N PHE A 56 11.25 11.70 6.85
CA PHE A 56 10.66 12.98 7.20
C PHE A 56 10.70 13.24 8.71
N ILE A 57 10.32 12.24 9.51
CA ILE A 57 10.38 12.32 10.98
C ILE A 57 11.83 12.42 11.45
N ALA A 58 12.74 11.61 10.90
CA ALA A 58 14.16 11.64 11.25
C ALA A 58 14.82 12.99 10.97
N ASN A 59 14.36 13.69 9.93
CA ASN A 59 14.80 15.05 9.58
C ASN A 59 14.17 16.14 10.49
N GLY A 60 13.35 15.77 11.46
CA GLY A 60 12.59 16.73 12.29
C GLY A 60 11.49 17.44 11.51
N LYS A 61 10.86 16.75 10.57
CA LYS A 61 9.72 17.20 9.73
C LYS A 61 10.04 18.37 8.80
N LYS A 62 11.27 18.43 8.28
CA LYS A 62 11.74 19.49 7.37
C LYS A 62 12.91 19.03 6.50
N GLY A 63 13.31 19.89 5.55
CA GLY A 63 14.48 19.67 4.71
C GLY A 63 14.26 18.68 3.59
N GLU A 64 15.33 18.21 2.98
CA GLU A 64 15.31 17.32 1.82
C GLU A 64 15.34 15.85 2.24
N ASN A 65 14.64 14.99 1.51
CA ASN A 65 14.71 13.55 1.67
C ASN A 65 16.08 13.04 1.19
N SER A 66 16.89 12.55 2.11
CA SER A 66 18.22 11.98 1.84
C SER A 66 18.21 10.45 1.73
N TYR A 67 17.03 9.81 1.88
CA TYR A 67 16.78 8.37 1.80
C TYR A 67 17.48 7.50 2.84
N GLY A 68 18.44 8.03 3.62
CA GLY A 68 19.29 7.27 4.55
C GLY A 68 18.58 6.68 5.76
N GLU A 69 17.41 7.24 6.13
CA GLU A 69 16.60 6.79 7.26
C GLU A 69 15.37 5.97 6.85
N ILE A 70 15.21 5.63 5.57
CA ILE A 70 14.16 4.74 5.09
C ILE A 70 14.55 3.29 5.41
N LYS A 71 14.04 2.73 6.50
CA LYS A 71 14.41 1.42 7.07
C LYS A 71 13.21 0.49 7.25
N SER A 72 12.09 0.84 6.65
CA SER A 72 10.85 0.06 6.69
C SER A 72 10.02 0.28 5.43
N ILE A 73 9.07 -0.62 5.22
CA ILE A 73 8.12 -0.60 4.11
C ILE A 73 6.73 -0.30 4.67
N VAL A 74 6.03 0.67 4.09
CA VAL A 74 4.64 1.01 4.42
C VAL A 74 3.70 0.04 3.72
N VAL A 75 2.59 -0.34 4.37
CA VAL A 75 1.57 -1.21 3.80
C VAL A 75 0.19 -0.56 3.85
N PHE A 76 -0.45 -0.47 2.71
CA PHE A 76 -1.85 -0.06 2.56
C PHE A 76 -2.67 -1.14 1.87
N SER A 77 -4.00 -1.14 2.06
CA SER A 77 -4.89 -1.93 1.22
C SER A 77 -6.22 -1.23 0.97
N THR A 78 -6.88 -1.63 -0.10
CA THR A 78 -8.23 -1.16 -0.44
C THR A 78 -9.01 -2.26 -1.15
N ASP A 79 -10.33 -2.19 -1.08
CA ASP A 79 -11.24 -3.01 -1.86
C ASP A 79 -12.21 -2.17 -2.70
N ASP A 80 -12.09 -0.83 -2.62
CA ASP A 80 -12.95 0.12 -3.33
C ASP A 80 -12.17 1.21 -4.10
N MET A 81 -10.83 1.25 -3.99
CA MET A 81 -9.90 2.17 -4.64
C MET A 81 -9.90 3.61 -4.12
N VAL A 82 -10.71 3.95 -3.12
CA VAL A 82 -10.80 5.32 -2.57
C VAL A 82 -10.62 5.39 -1.06
N ASN A 83 -10.97 4.34 -0.35
CA ASN A 83 -10.74 4.19 1.09
C ASN A 83 -9.59 3.21 1.31
N TRP A 84 -8.54 3.68 1.97
CA TRP A 84 -7.31 2.93 2.14
C TRP A 84 -7.07 2.63 3.61
N THR A 85 -6.88 1.35 3.91
CA THR A 85 -6.51 0.88 5.25
C THR A 85 -5.01 0.91 5.40
N PHE A 86 -4.49 1.59 6.41
CA PHE A 86 -3.09 1.56 6.78
C PHE A 86 -2.82 0.37 7.70
N HIS A 87 -1.92 -0.54 7.29
CA HIS A 87 -1.56 -1.75 8.06
C HIS A 87 -0.25 -1.61 8.86
N GLY A 88 0.27 -0.39 8.97
CA GLY A 88 1.56 -0.18 9.63
C GLY A 88 2.75 -0.34 8.69
N THR A 89 3.88 -0.71 9.25
CA THR A 89 5.16 -0.80 8.53
C THR A 89 5.85 -2.14 8.79
N ILE A 90 6.57 -2.61 7.79
CA ILE A 90 7.44 -3.78 7.86
C ILE A 90 8.86 -3.29 8.20
N ASP A 91 9.31 -3.51 9.44
CA ASP A 91 10.64 -3.10 9.91
C ASP A 91 11.72 -4.08 9.43
N THR A 92 12.15 -3.91 8.20
CA THR A 92 13.15 -4.77 7.57
C THR A 92 14.47 -4.74 8.31
N LYS A 93 14.88 -3.58 8.85
CA LYS A 93 16.10 -3.45 9.63
C LYS A 93 16.08 -4.33 10.87
N ARG A 94 14.94 -4.42 11.55
CA ARG A 94 14.80 -5.26 12.74
C ARG A 94 14.65 -6.74 12.37
N ILE A 95 13.83 -7.06 11.38
CA ILE A 95 13.60 -8.43 10.91
C ILE A 95 14.91 -9.06 10.41
N CYS A 96 15.73 -8.27 9.72
CA CYS A 96 17.01 -8.68 9.14
C CYS A 96 18.22 -8.26 9.99
N SER A 97 18.04 -7.96 11.28
CA SER A 97 19.06 -7.35 12.15
C SER A 97 20.36 -8.15 12.25
N SER A 98 20.31 -9.46 12.05
CA SER A 98 21.49 -10.33 12.07
C SER A 98 22.46 -10.06 10.91
N TRP A 99 22.02 -9.45 9.82
CA TRP A 99 22.85 -9.30 8.63
C TRP A 99 22.73 -7.94 7.92
N VAL A 100 21.59 -7.25 7.97
CA VAL A 100 21.29 -6.06 7.14
C VAL A 100 22.23 -4.87 7.42
N THR A 101 22.78 -4.78 8.64
CA THR A 101 23.74 -3.74 9.06
C THR A 101 25.19 -4.26 9.14
N SER A 102 25.44 -5.48 8.65
CA SER A 102 26.81 -6.02 8.63
C SER A 102 27.73 -5.17 7.77
N PRO A 103 29.00 -4.95 8.19
CA PRO A 103 30.00 -4.26 7.35
C PRO A 103 30.20 -4.93 5.99
N TRP A 104 30.01 -6.23 5.87
CA TRP A 104 30.01 -6.97 4.59
C TRP A 104 28.97 -6.45 3.60
N TYR A 105 27.82 -6.00 4.10
CA TYR A 105 26.76 -5.37 3.33
C TYR A 105 26.79 -3.84 3.43
N GLN A 106 27.94 -3.27 3.81
CA GLN A 106 28.23 -1.85 3.99
C GLN A 106 27.39 -1.13 5.06
N GLY A 107 26.66 -1.88 5.90
CA GLY A 107 26.08 -1.38 7.15
C GLY A 107 24.94 -0.39 7.06
N TYR A 108 24.38 -0.14 5.87
CA TYR A 108 23.34 0.90 5.70
C TYR A 108 22.04 0.56 6.40
N GLY A 109 21.57 -0.68 6.29
CA GLY A 109 20.32 -1.12 6.92
C GLY A 109 19.08 -0.38 6.42
N VAL A 110 19.12 0.16 5.20
CA VAL A 110 17.98 0.81 4.55
C VAL A 110 17.09 -0.20 3.86
N SER A 111 15.86 0.22 3.51
CA SER A 111 14.89 -0.61 2.82
C SER A 111 14.16 0.22 1.78
N TRP A 112 14.60 0.13 0.53
CA TRP A 112 14.05 0.87 -0.59
C TRP A 112 13.33 -0.03 -1.57
N ALA A 113 12.46 0.57 -2.37
CA ALA A 113 11.83 0.00 -3.56
C ALA A 113 11.45 -1.48 -3.38
N PRO A 114 10.38 -1.77 -2.62
CA PRO A 114 9.91 -3.14 -2.47
C PRO A 114 9.34 -3.68 -3.77
N SER A 115 9.40 -5.01 -3.95
CA SER A 115 8.57 -5.74 -4.90
C SER A 115 7.95 -6.94 -4.22
N VAL A 116 6.68 -7.23 -4.49
CA VAL A 116 5.91 -8.23 -3.76
C VAL A 116 5.22 -9.21 -4.71
N THR A 117 5.15 -10.47 -4.31
CA THR A 117 4.37 -11.51 -5.00
C THR A 117 3.86 -12.55 -4.00
N TRP A 118 2.93 -13.37 -4.44
CA TRP A 118 2.41 -14.46 -3.63
C TRP A 118 2.01 -15.66 -4.48
N ARG A 119 1.84 -16.81 -3.83
CA ARG A 119 1.33 -18.04 -4.45
C ARG A 119 0.63 -18.91 -3.42
N THR A 120 -0.16 -19.86 -3.91
CA THR A 120 -0.62 -21.02 -3.15
C THR A 120 0.23 -22.22 -3.55
N THR A 121 0.79 -22.93 -2.59
CA THR A 121 1.56 -24.17 -2.80
C THR A 121 0.62 -25.35 -3.04
N GLU A 122 1.16 -26.49 -3.47
CA GLU A 122 0.37 -27.70 -3.75
C GLU A 122 -0.41 -28.22 -2.53
N ASP A 123 0.11 -28.01 -1.32
CA ASP A 123 -0.54 -28.37 -0.06
C ASP A 123 -1.57 -27.32 0.42
N GLY A 124 -1.81 -26.27 -0.37
CA GLY A 124 -2.76 -25.21 -0.07
C GLY A 124 -2.22 -24.11 0.84
N THR A 125 -0.92 -24.12 1.17
CA THR A 125 -0.29 -23.06 1.96
C THR A 125 -0.12 -21.80 1.12
N GLU A 126 -0.53 -20.66 1.65
CA GLU A 126 -0.29 -19.36 1.03
C GLU A 126 1.07 -18.81 1.45
N GLU A 127 1.87 -18.43 0.48
CA GLU A 127 3.20 -17.88 0.67
C GLU A 127 3.31 -16.51 0.01
N PHE A 128 3.70 -15.51 0.80
CA PHE A 128 3.95 -14.14 0.37
C PHE A 128 5.43 -13.86 0.44
N PHE A 129 5.96 -13.18 -0.57
CA PHE A 129 7.37 -12.83 -0.68
C PHE A 129 7.50 -11.33 -0.93
N LEU A 130 8.31 -10.65 -0.12
CA LEU A 130 8.62 -9.25 -0.25
C LEU A 130 10.13 -9.09 -0.43
N TYR A 131 10.52 -8.51 -1.54
CA TYR A 131 11.90 -8.18 -1.86
C TYR A 131 12.13 -6.69 -1.64
N PHE A 132 13.32 -6.30 -1.20
CA PHE A 132 13.66 -4.91 -0.93
C PHE A 132 15.15 -4.65 -1.13
N CYS A 133 15.52 -3.41 -1.45
CA CYS A 133 16.93 -3.05 -1.57
C CYS A 133 17.53 -2.67 -0.21
N ASN A 134 18.74 -3.17 0.08
CA ASN A 134 19.61 -2.59 1.09
C ASN A 134 20.55 -1.58 0.42
N SER A 135 20.03 -0.39 0.12
CA SER A 135 20.70 0.58 -0.74
C SER A 135 20.99 -0.01 -2.14
N SER A 136 22.03 0.45 -2.79
CA SER A 136 22.48 -0.07 -4.09
C SER A 136 23.24 -1.41 -4.02
N HIS A 137 23.38 -1.99 -2.81
CA HIS A 137 24.32 -3.10 -2.56
C HIS A 137 23.72 -4.49 -2.77
N GLY A 138 22.40 -4.60 -2.77
CA GLY A 138 21.77 -5.87 -3.01
C GLY A 138 20.32 -5.93 -2.57
N VAL A 139 19.70 -7.09 -2.84
CA VAL A 139 18.29 -7.35 -2.60
C VAL A 139 18.13 -8.37 -1.48
N GLY A 140 17.37 -8.01 -0.45
CA GLY A 140 16.90 -8.90 0.59
C GLY A 140 15.53 -9.49 0.26
N VAL A 141 15.14 -10.57 0.94
CA VAL A 141 13.81 -11.17 0.82
C VAL A 141 13.23 -11.47 2.18
N LEU A 142 11.93 -11.21 2.32
CA LEU A 142 11.10 -11.61 3.45
C LEU A 142 10.01 -12.57 2.98
N LYS A 143 9.55 -13.44 3.90
CA LYS A 143 8.46 -14.38 3.67
C LYS A 143 7.41 -14.27 4.76
N ALA A 144 6.13 -14.44 4.38
CA ALA A 144 4.98 -14.47 5.28
C ALA A 144 3.91 -15.44 4.76
N ASN A 145 2.87 -15.69 5.57
CA ASN A 145 1.67 -16.43 5.18
C ASN A 145 0.42 -15.53 5.07
N SER A 146 0.63 -14.22 5.10
CA SER A 146 -0.41 -13.21 4.93
C SER A 146 0.20 -11.98 4.24
N PRO A 147 -0.58 -11.20 3.48
CA PRO A 147 -0.07 -9.98 2.83
C PRO A 147 0.41 -8.91 3.82
N ILE A 148 -0.07 -8.94 5.04
CA ILE A 148 0.34 -8.00 6.11
C ILE A 148 1.33 -8.59 7.10
N GLY A 149 1.75 -9.84 6.92
CA GLY A 149 2.73 -10.52 7.79
C GLY A 149 2.09 -11.53 8.78
N PRO A 150 2.78 -11.91 9.88
CA PRO A 150 4.13 -11.44 10.27
C PRO A 150 5.23 -11.89 9.30
N TRP A 151 6.08 -10.96 8.94
CA TRP A 151 7.18 -11.18 8.01
C TRP A 151 8.43 -11.73 8.71
N LYS A 152 9.14 -12.63 8.05
CA LYS A 152 10.39 -13.24 8.54
C LYS A 152 11.45 -13.20 7.46
N SER A 153 12.72 -13.07 7.86
CA SER A 153 13.87 -13.25 6.97
C SER A 153 14.14 -14.76 6.81
N PRO A 154 13.93 -15.36 5.64
CA PRO A 154 14.22 -16.77 5.41
C PRO A 154 15.72 -17.05 5.31
N ASN A 155 16.49 -16.03 4.94
CA ASN A 155 17.94 -16.08 4.76
C ASN A 155 18.63 -15.16 5.77
N ASN A 156 19.82 -15.50 6.21
CA ASN A 156 20.66 -14.64 7.04
C ASN A 156 21.65 -13.82 6.19
N LYS A 157 21.22 -13.42 4.99
CA LYS A 157 22.04 -12.66 4.02
C LYS A 157 21.17 -12.05 2.94
N LEU A 158 21.72 -11.13 2.15
CA LEU A 158 21.13 -10.69 0.90
C LEU A 158 20.93 -11.88 -0.05
N MET A 159 19.83 -11.91 -0.76
CA MET A 159 19.55 -12.90 -1.80
C MET A 159 20.32 -12.59 -3.08
N ILE A 160 20.39 -11.32 -3.44
CA ILE A 160 21.19 -10.81 -4.56
C ILE A 160 22.23 -9.84 -4.01
N HIS A 161 23.47 -10.06 -4.40
CA HIS A 161 24.63 -9.26 -3.99
C HIS A 161 25.58 -9.14 -5.21
N TYR A 162 26.61 -8.32 -5.15
CA TYR A 162 27.54 -8.14 -6.28
C TYR A 162 28.35 -9.41 -6.63
N ASP A 163 28.43 -10.38 -5.74
CA ASP A 163 29.03 -11.72 -6.01
C ASP A 163 28.03 -12.72 -6.61
N THR A 164 26.75 -12.35 -6.74
CA THR A 164 25.77 -13.16 -7.44
C THR A 164 26.16 -13.28 -8.91
N LYS A 165 26.20 -14.52 -9.41
CA LYS A 165 26.65 -14.82 -10.76
C LYS A 165 25.84 -14.04 -11.81
N GLY A 166 26.51 -13.24 -12.65
CA GLY A 166 25.87 -12.40 -13.65
C GLY A 166 25.26 -11.08 -13.13
N ALA A 167 25.19 -10.86 -11.82
CA ALA A 167 25.02 -9.53 -11.26
C ALA A 167 26.20 -8.66 -11.70
N ASN A 168 26.16 -7.38 -11.53
CA ASN A 168 27.23 -6.55 -12.08
C ASN A 168 28.48 -6.53 -11.21
N PRO A 169 29.59 -7.13 -11.66
CA PRO A 169 30.86 -7.15 -10.92
C PRO A 169 31.67 -5.85 -11.09
N SER A 170 31.30 -4.94 -11.97
CA SER A 170 32.17 -3.79 -12.33
C SER A 170 32.09 -2.61 -11.34
N GLY A 171 31.23 -2.67 -10.32
CA GLY A 171 31.11 -1.62 -9.32
C GLY A 171 30.50 -0.29 -9.80
N THR A 172 30.11 -0.18 -11.05
CA THR A 172 29.48 1.01 -11.62
C THR A 172 27.96 0.95 -11.63
N ASN A 173 27.38 -0.24 -11.45
CA ASN A 173 25.95 -0.45 -11.45
C ASN A 173 25.50 -0.92 -10.06
N ALA A 174 24.27 -0.60 -9.69
CA ALA A 174 23.67 -1.01 -8.44
C ALA A 174 22.88 -2.32 -8.62
N ASN A 175 22.90 -3.17 -7.60
CA ASN A 175 22.02 -4.34 -7.49
C ASN A 175 20.81 -3.97 -6.65
N PHE A 176 19.88 -3.20 -7.20
CA PHE A 176 18.75 -2.66 -6.45
C PHE A 176 17.46 -2.64 -7.30
N ASP A 177 16.39 -2.09 -6.73
CA ASP A 177 15.07 -1.98 -7.34
C ASP A 177 14.60 -3.32 -7.92
N PRO A 178 14.29 -4.31 -7.08
CA PRO A 178 13.82 -5.60 -7.54
C PRO A 178 12.43 -5.48 -8.18
N GLY A 179 12.20 -6.21 -9.29
CA GLY A 179 10.87 -6.44 -9.84
C GLY A 179 10.62 -7.94 -9.92
N VAL A 180 9.64 -8.47 -9.21
CA VAL A 180 9.37 -9.91 -9.14
C VAL A 180 8.05 -10.27 -9.82
N VAL A 181 8.03 -11.44 -10.48
CA VAL A 181 6.80 -12.06 -10.99
C VAL A 181 6.88 -13.58 -10.84
N ILE A 182 5.75 -14.21 -10.65
CA ILE A 182 5.57 -15.67 -10.85
C ILE A 182 4.81 -15.82 -12.18
N ASP A 183 5.39 -16.56 -13.12
CA ASP A 183 4.79 -16.76 -14.43
C ASP A 183 3.67 -17.83 -14.42
N ASP A 184 3.00 -18.00 -15.55
CA ASP A 184 1.88 -18.93 -15.73
C ASP A 184 2.26 -20.41 -15.50
N ASN A 185 3.56 -20.71 -15.47
CA ASN A 185 4.12 -22.03 -15.15
C ASN A 185 4.52 -22.17 -13.67
N GLY A 186 4.26 -21.16 -12.83
CA GLY A 186 4.64 -21.13 -11.42
C GLY A 186 6.14 -20.85 -11.19
N VAL A 187 6.87 -20.38 -12.21
CA VAL A 187 8.28 -20.05 -12.10
C VAL A 187 8.46 -18.61 -11.65
N GLY A 188 9.25 -18.41 -10.60
CA GLY A 188 9.61 -17.08 -10.13
C GLY A 188 10.74 -16.47 -10.95
N TRP A 189 10.59 -15.19 -11.31
CA TRP A 189 11.58 -14.37 -11.98
C TRP A 189 11.78 -13.06 -11.22
N ILE A 190 13.01 -12.56 -11.18
CA ILE A 190 13.33 -11.28 -10.57
C ILE A 190 14.24 -10.46 -11.47
N SER A 191 13.83 -9.24 -11.80
CA SER A 191 14.67 -8.22 -12.40
C SER A 191 15.28 -7.33 -11.32
N PHE A 192 16.44 -6.73 -11.60
CA PHE A 192 17.13 -5.80 -10.71
C PHE A 192 18.20 -5.02 -11.46
N GLY A 193 18.77 -4.01 -10.82
CA GLY A 193 19.90 -3.27 -11.33
C GLY A 193 19.60 -1.82 -11.64
N GLY A 194 20.64 -1.02 -11.79
CA GLY A 194 20.52 0.40 -12.09
C GLY A 194 21.81 1.17 -11.96
N LEU A 195 21.72 2.50 -11.96
CA LEU A 195 22.83 3.45 -11.84
C LEU A 195 23.97 3.20 -12.85
N GLY A 196 23.62 2.68 -14.02
CA GLY A 196 24.59 2.52 -15.11
C GLY A 196 25.02 3.87 -15.69
N PRO A 197 26.00 3.87 -16.61
CA PRO A 197 26.42 5.09 -17.27
C PRO A 197 25.25 5.79 -17.96
N SER A 198 25.24 7.13 -17.90
CA SER A 198 24.20 7.96 -18.52
C SER A 198 24.40 7.97 -20.04
N GLN A 199 23.90 6.92 -20.69
CA GLN A 199 23.98 6.69 -22.13
C GLN A 199 22.75 5.93 -22.62
N MET A 200 22.63 5.73 -23.94
CA MET A 200 21.49 5.03 -24.53
C MET A 200 21.42 3.57 -24.10
N MET A 201 22.53 2.85 -24.06
CA MET A 201 22.60 1.43 -23.67
C MET A 201 23.51 1.27 -22.44
N PRO A 202 23.00 1.52 -21.23
CA PRO A 202 23.81 1.48 -20.00
C PRO A 202 24.14 0.06 -19.54
N GLU A 203 23.42 -0.96 -20.04
CA GLU A 203 23.66 -2.37 -19.74
C GLU A 203 23.55 -2.74 -18.24
N ALA A 204 22.73 -1.99 -17.48
CA ALA A 204 22.61 -2.11 -16.03
C ALA A 204 21.49 -3.06 -15.58
N ALA A 205 20.46 -3.26 -16.40
CA ALA A 205 19.33 -4.12 -16.08
C ALA A 205 19.69 -5.61 -16.13
N ARG A 206 19.17 -6.38 -15.17
CA ARG A 206 19.37 -7.83 -15.04
C ARG A 206 18.05 -8.52 -14.77
N ILE A 207 17.98 -9.80 -15.17
CA ILE A 207 16.92 -10.73 -14.79
C ILE A 207 17.52 -12.08 -14.46
N VAL A 208 16.94 -12.78 -13.48
CA VAL A 208 17.33 -14.12 -13.12
C VAL A 208 16.11 -14.92 -12.65
N LYS A 209 16.14 -16.22 -12.90
CA LYS A 209 15.17 -17.18 -12.37
C LYS A 209 15.36 -17.35 -10.87
N LEU A 210 14.27 -17.55 -10.15
CA LEU A 210 14.28 -17.92 -8.73
C LEU A 210 14.14 -19.45 -8.58
N LYS A 211 14.76 -19.99 -7.53
CA LYS A 211 14.49 -21.37 -7.11
C LYS A 211 13.04 -21.52 -6.65
N PRO A 212 12.50 -22.74 -6.61
CA PRO A 212 11.14 -22.98 -6.11
C PRO A 212 10.87 -22.41 -4.70
N SER A 213 11.91 -22.20 -3.89
CA SER A 213 11.80 -21.53 -2.58
C SER A 213 11.43 -20.04 -2.67
N MET A 214 11.62 -19.41 -3.83
CA MET A 214 11.48 -17.97 -4.04
C MET A 214 12.45 -17.11 -3.22
N THR A 215 13.38 -17.72 -2.50
CA THR A 215 14.30 -17.04 -1.57
C THR A 215 15.77 -17.14 -2.00
N GLU A 216 16.02 -17.73 -3.15
CA GLU A 216 17.34 -17.89 -3.75
C GLU A 216 17.26 -17.76 -5.27
N VAL A 217 18.32 -17.24 -5.88
CA VAL A 217 18.46 -17.22 -7.34
C VAL A 217 18.80 -18.61 -7.90
N ASP A 218 18.34 -18.90 -9.11
CA ASP A 218 18.60 -20.13 -9.86
C ASP A 218 19.37 -19.82 -11.13
N GLY A 219 20.66 -20.09 -11.12
CA GLY A 219 21.52 -19.90 -12.30
C GLY A 219 22.27 -18.57 -12.33
N THR A 220 22.43 -18.02 -13.53
CA THR A 220 23.21 -16.81 -13.81
C THR A 220 22.26 -15.70 -14.25
N ALA A 221 22.35 -14.53 -13.65
CA ALA A 221 21.60 -13.36 -14.11
C ALA A 221 22.04 -12.96 -15.54
N VAL A 222 21.08 -12.67 -16.38
CA VAL A 222 21.31 -12.21 -17.75
C VAL A 222 20.95 -10.75 -17.89
N LYS A 223 21.53 -10.09 -18.89
CA LYS A 223 21.23 -8.67 -19.17
C LYS A 223 19.86 -8.52 -19.82
N ILE A 224 19.20 -7.42 -19.50
CA ILE A 224 18.14 -6.86 -20.32
C ILE A 224 18.72 -5.66 -21.03
N HIS A 225 18.75 -5.68 -22.37
CA HIS A 225 19.26 -4.57 -23.18
C HIS A 225 18.23 -3.43 -23.26
N ALA A 226 17.95 -2.81 -22.09
CA ALA A 226 16.94 -1.78 -21.93
C ALA A 226 17.51 -0.40 -22.30
N PRO A 227 16.97 0.25 -23.37
CA PRO A 227 17.48 1.55 -23.80
C PRO A 227 17.19 2.63 -22.77
N TYR A 228 18.22 3.46 -22.48
CA TYR A 228 18.16 4.54 -21.49
C TYR A 228 17.80 4.08 -20.08
N HIS A 229 18.01 2.83 -19.72
CA HIS A 229 17.71 2.33 -18.38
C HIS A 229 18.41 3.13 -17.29
N PHE A 230 17.69 3.38 -16.17
CA PHE A 230 18.24 4.00 -14.96
C PHE A 230 17.98 3.14 -13.71
N GLU A 231 16.70 2.91 -13.37
CA GLU A 231 16.26 2.25 -12.12
C GLU A 231 14.80 1.79 -12.23
N ALA A 232 14.16 1.47 -11.10
CA ALA A 232 12.73 1.20 -10.97
C ALA A 232 12.26 -0.01 -11.80
N ASN A 233 12.97 -1.14 -11.62
CA ASN A 233 12.64 -2.37 -12.33
C ASN A 233 11.35 -2.98 -11.78
N GLU A 234 10.46 -3.43 -12.68
CA GLU A 234 9.30 -4.24 -12.33
C GLU A 234 9.03 -5.28 -13.42
N LEU A 235 8.35 -6.36 -13.06
CA LEU A 235 7.98 -7.45 -13.96
C LEU A 235 6.49 -7.75 -13.88
N ASN A 236 5.89 -8.06 -15.02
CA ASN A 236 4.54 -8.57 -15.15
C ASN A 236 4.52 -9.72 -16.17
N VAL A 237 3.50 -10.58 -16.10
CA VAL A 237 3.12 -11.49 -17.18
C VAL A 237 1.78 -11.01 -17.74
N ILE A 238 1.76 -10.65 -19.02
CA ILE A 238 0.57 -10.11 -19.69
C ILE A 238 0.35 -10.89 -20.98
N GLY A 239 -0.77 -11.60 -21.09
CA GLY A 239 -1.08 -12.42 -22.26
C GLY A 239 -0.02 -13.48 -22.53
N GLY A 240 0.53 -14.10 -21.49
CA GLY A 240 1.56 -15.14 -21.56
C GLY A 240 2.97 -14.64 -21.91
N LYS A 241 3.20 -13.32 -21.93
CA LYS A 241 4.51 -12.72 -22.20
C LYS A 241 5.04 -11.96 -21.00
N TYR A 242 6.37 -11.93 -20.87
CA TYR A 242 7.04 -11.13 -19.85
C TYR A 242 7.05 -9.66 -20.25
N VAL A 243 6.60 -8.80 -19.37
CA VAL A 243 6.61 -7.35 -19.52
C VAL A 243 7.52 -6.76 -18.45
N TYR A 244 8.62 -6.21 -18.89
CA TYR A 244 9.59 -5.53 -18.03
C TYR A 244 9.38 -4.02 -18.09
N THR A 245 9.28 -3.36 -16.96
CA THR A 245 9.15 -1.91 -16.87
C THR A 245 10.31 -1.30 -16.07
N TYR A 246 10.68 -0.05 -16.42
CA TYR A 246 11.83 0.64 -15.82
C TYR A 246 11.76 2.16 -16.03
N CYS A 247 12.47 2.92 -15.20
CA CYS A 247 12.65 4.36 -15.37
C CYS A 247 13.82 4.68 -16.29
N SER A 248 13.65 5.63 -17.21
CA SER A 248 14.68 6.06 -18.14
C SER A 248 15.61 7.13 -17.52
N ASN A 249 16.89 7.08 -17.89
CA ASN A 249 17.94 7.98 -17.43
C ASN A 249 17.89 9.39 -18.07
N TRP A 250 18.84 10.25 -17.72
CA TRP A 250 18.95 11.64 -18.18
C TRP A 250 19.95 11.84 -19.35
N ALA A 251 20.42 10.78 -19.98
CA ALA A 251 21.30 10.88 -21.14
C ALA A 251 20.66 11.70 -22.28
N SER A 252 21.48 12.31 -23.09
CA SER A 252 21.03 13.00 -24.30
C SER A 252 20.29 12.02 -25.26
N ARG A 253 19.18 12.48 -25.84
CA ARG A 253 18.32 11.71 -26.75
C ARG A 253 18.67 11.99 -28.19
N GLN A 254 19.81 11.45 -28.70
CA GLN A 254 20.25 11.66 -30.07
C GLN A 254 19.35 10.92 -31.07
N ASP A 255 18.80 11.64 -32.05
CA ASP A 255 17.93 11.04 -33.06
C ASP A 255 18.66 9.98 -33.93
N SER A 256 19.93 10.22 -34.24
CA SER A 256 20.75 9.28 -35.02
C SER A 256 20.92 7.93 -34.31
N GLU A 257 21.19 7.94 -33.01
CA GLU A 257 21.34 6.72 -32.20
C GLU A 257 20.02 5.97 -32.10
N TRP A 258 18.92 6.71 -31.84
CA TRP A 258 17.59 6.11 -31.74
C TRP A 258 17.12 5.51 -33.05
N ASN A 259 17.32 6.22 -34.17
CA ASN A 259 16.96 5.71 -35.51
C ASN A 259 17.77 4.47 -35.88
N ALA A 260 19.05 4.39 -35.53
CA ALA A 260 19.88 3.21 -35.71
C ALA A 260 19.34 2.01 -34.90
N TYR A 261 19.00 2.23 -33.64
CA TYR A 261 18.40 1.22 -32.76
C TYR A 261 17.06 0.71 -33.29
N MET A 262 16.16 1.62 -33.68
CA MET A 262 14.86 1.22 -34.26
C MET A 262 15.04 0.37 -35.51
N LYS A 263 15.97 0.75 -36.37
CA LYS A 263 16.28 -0.01 -37.62
C LYS A 263 16.83 -1.40 -37.27
N GLU A 264 17.77 -1.49 -36.34
CA GLU A 264 18.36 -2.76 -35.88
C GLU A 264 17.30 -3.70 -35.32
N LYS A 265 16.42 -3.19 -34.44
CA LYS A 265 15.39 -3.97 -33.75
C LYS A 265 14.10 -4.15 -34.60
N GLY A 266 14.01 -3.54 -35.78
CA GLY A 266 12.81 -3.63 -36.63
C GLY A 266 11.56 -3.01 -35.99
N ILE A 267 11.71 -1.99 -35.18
CA ILE A 267 10.61 -1.32 -34.45
C ILE A 267 10.43 0.12 -34.96
N ASN A 268 9.23 0.66 -34.72
CA ASN A 268 8.91 2.07 -34.99
C ASN A 268 8.21 2.65 -33.79
N VAL A 269 8.96 3.09 -32.78
CA VAL A 269 8.48 3.58 -31.49
C VAL A 269 9.21 4.86 -31.12
N SER A 270 8.51 5.82 -30.55
CA SER A 270 9.12 7.07 -30.08
C SER A 270 10.17 6.81 -29.00
N LYS A 271 11.30 7.55 -29.07
CA LYS A 271 12.28 7.53 -27.98
C LYS A 271 11.68 8.06 -26.69
N PRO A 272 12.10 7.54 -25.51
CA PRO A 272 11.60 8.02 -24.23
C PRO A 272 12.14 9.42 -23.93
N ASN A 273 11.37 10.22 -23.21
CA ASN A 273 11.89 11.38 -22.50
C ASN A 273 12.71 10.94 -21.28
N THR A 274 13.36 11.88 -20.62
CA THR A 274 14.08 11.63 -19.36
C THR A 274 13.10 11.28 -18.24
N CYS A 275 13.51 10.39 -17.34
CA CYS A 275 12.76 10.03 -16.13
C CYS A 275 11.31 9.58 -16.42
N THR A 276 11.12 8.79 -17.50
CA THR A 276 9.81 8.23 -17.86
C THR A 276 9.79 6.72 -17.67
N MET A 277 8.64 6.16 -17.33
CA MET A 277 8.46 4.72 -17.20
C MET A 277 8.30 4.09 -18.59
N CYS A 278 9.31 3.34 -18.98
CA CYS A 278 9.39 2.58 -20.22
C CYS A 278 8.97 1.13 -20.01
N TYR A 279 8.65 0.42 -21.10
CA TYR A 279 8.43 -1.01 -21.02
C TYR A 279 8.95 -1.78 -22.23
N MET A 280 9.31 -3.02 -21.96
CA MET A 280 9.77 -4.00 -22.95
C MET A 280 8.98 -5.29 -22.80
N VAL A 281 8.90 -6.08 -23.85
CA VAL A 281 8.19 -7.36 -23.89
C VAL A 281 9.11 -8.46 -24.43
N SER A 282 9.04 -9.65 -23.82
CA SER A 282 9.80 -10.83 -24.23
C SER A 282 8.96 -12.10 -24.13
N ASP A 283 9.24 -13.06 -25.01
CA ASP A 283 8.75 -14.44 -24.94
C ASP A 283 9.69 -15.34 -24.13
N ASP A 284 10.97 -14.96 -24.02
CA ASP A 284 12.01 -15.71 -23.31
C ASP A 284 12.87 -14.77 -22.47
N PRO A 285 12.63 -14.70 -21.15
CA PRO A 285 13.34 -13.78 -20.28
C PRO A 285 14.83 -14.12 -20.11
N THR A 286 15.25 -15.32 -20.53
CA THR A 286 16.65 -15.76 -20.45
C THR A 286 17.49 -15.34 -21.66
N ASN A 287 16.85 -14.91 -22.73
CA ASN A 287 17.50 -14.44 -23.95
C ASN A 287 17.55 -12.90 -23.97
N PRO A 288 18.74 -12.28 -23.83
CA PRO A 288 18.88 -10.82 -23.86
C PRO A 288 18.32 -10.17 -25.13
N ASP A 289 18.36 -10.85 -26.26
CA ASP A 289 17.93 -10.33 -27.55
C ASP A 289 16.43 -10.48 -27.81
N SER A 290 15.71 -11.20 -26.98
CA SER A 290 14.25 -11.37 -27.09
C SER A 290 13.46 -10.16 -26.61
N TRP A 291 14.08 -9.27 -25.85
CA TRP A 291 13.42 -8.09 -25.27
C TRP A 291 13.20 -6.99 -26.31
N VAL A 292 11.94 -6.68 -26.59
CA VAL A 292 11.54 -5.66 -27.56
C VAL A 292 10.98 -4.44 -26.85
N TYR A 293 11.59 -3.28 -27.07
CA TYR A 293 11.09 -2.01 -26.55
C TYR A 293 9.75 -1.64 -27.17
N LYS A 294 8.76 -1.29 -26.34
CA LYS A 294 7.38 -1.00 -26.77
C LYS A 294 6.96 0.46 -26.55
N GLY A 295 7.71 1.22 -25.77
CA GLY A 295 7.44 2.65 -25.55
C GLY A 295 7.42 3.07 -24.08
N VAL A 296 6.80 4.22 -23.87
CA VAL A 296 6.57 4.82 -22.54
C VAL A 296 5.12 4.61 -22.16
N TYR A 297 4.87 4.06 -20.96
CA TYR A 297 3.53 3.92 -20.43
C TYR A 297 3.22 4.90 -19.29
N GLY A 298 4.26 5.37 -18.57
CA GLY A 298 4.15 6.34 -17.48
C GLY A 298 5.07 7.54 -17.75
N PRO A 299 4.54 8.73 -18.09
CA PRO A 299 5.37 9.93 -18.21
C PRO A 299 5.88 10.33 -16.83
N HIS A 300 6.88 11.20 -16.78
CA HIS A 300 7.31 11.82 -15.52
C HIS A 300 6.10 12.49 -14.85
N PRO A 301 5.78 12.18 -13.59
CA PRO A 301 4.55 12.68 -12.96
C PRO A 301 4.57 14.19 -12.73
N GLY A 302 5.74 14.82 -12.69
CA GLY A 302 5.88 16.27 -12.53
C GLY A 302 5.55 16.81 -11.14
N MET A 303 4.84 16.13 -10.34
CA MET A 303 4.24 16.54 -9.06
C MET A 303 5.28 16.77 -7.93
N GLY A 304 6.35 17.55 -8.20
CA GLY A 304 7.38 17.91 -7.20
C GLY A 304 8.35 16.78 -6.84
N THR A 305 8.41 15.73 -7.64
CA THR A 305 9.43 14.67 -7.54
C THR A 305 10.51 14.84 -8.61
N ASN A 306 11.70 14.35 -8.34
CA ASN A 306 12.85 14.34 -9.25
C ASN A 306 13.18 12.93 -9.76
N ASN A 307 12.44 11.91 -9.38
CA ASN A 307 12.56 10.53 -9.86
C ASN A 307 11.17 9.96 -10.18
N ASN A 308 11.14 8.76 -10.73
CA ASN A 308 9.90 8.10 -11.13
C ASN A 308 10.03 6.61 -10.87
N HIS A 309 9.03 6.04 -10.21
CA HIS A 309 8.91 4.62 -9.96
C HIS A 309 7.44 4.25 -10.00
N SER A 310 7.13 3.12 -10.64
CA SER A 310 5.74 2.68 -10.74
C SER A 310 5.61 1.17 -10.89
N HIS A 311 4.43 0.68 -10.55
CA HIS A 311 4.00 -0.69 -10.69
C HIS A 311 2.72 -0.74 -11.52
N LEU A 312 2.61 -1.71 -12.42
CA LEU A 312 1.39 -2.00 -13.18
C LEU A 312 0.69 -3.20 -12.56
N GLN A 313 -0.50 -2.99 -11.98
CA GLN A 313 -1.23 -4.03 -11.27
C GLN A 313 -2.58 -4.32 -11.92
N LYS A 314 -2.89 -5.60 -12.12
CA LYS A 314 -4.24 -6.06 -12.44
C LYS A 314 -5.01 -6.25 -11.14
N PHE A 315 -6.20 -5.66 -11.03
CA PHE A 315 -7.08 -5.79 -9.88
C PHE A 315 -8.53 -5.87 -10.33
N LEU A 316 -9.23 -6.94 -9.92
CA LEU A 316 -10.62 -7.23 -10.32
C LEU A 316 -10.85 -7.11 -11.84
N GLY A 317 -9.90 -7.61 -12.62
CA GLY A 317 -9.96 -7.64 -14.09
C GLY A 317 -9.53 -6.36 -14.81
N GLU A 318 -9.27 -5.28 -14.10
CA GLU A 318 -8.82 -3.99 -14.65
C GLU A 318 -7.36 -3.72 -14.31
N TYR A 319 -6.65 -2.93 -15.13
CA TYR A 319 -5.26 -2.55 -14.89
C TYR A 319 -5.15 -1.17 -14.26
N TYR A 320 -4.20 -1.02 -13.34
CA TYR A 320 -3.90 0.22 -12.64
C TYR A 320 -2.41 0.53 -12.70
N HIS A 321 -2.10 1.77 -13.01
CA HIS A 321 -0.77 2.36 -12.89
C HIS A 321 -0.63 2.96 -11.51
N ILE A 322 0.18 2.35 -10.66
CA ILE A 322 0.48 2.78 -9.30
C ILE A 322 1.87 3.41 -9.36
N TYR A 323 1.99 4.67 -8.98
CA TYR A 323 3.22 5.45 -9.13
C TYR A 323 3.40 6.41 -7.96
N HIS A 324 4.53 7.07 -7.86
CA HIS A 324 4.72 8.13 -6.88
C HIS A 324 4.88 9.51 -7.53
N GLY A 325 4.53 10.53 -6.79
CA GLY A 325 4.82 11.94 -6.96
C GLY A 325 5.00 12.56 -5.57
N ALA A 326 4.96 13.87 -5.47
CA ALA A 326 5.00 14.57 -4.18
C ALA A 326 3.74 15.45 -3.91
N PRO A 327 2.52 15.06 -4.35
CA PRO A 327 1.34 15.91 -4.19
C PRO A 327 0.95 16.11 -2.72
N LEU A 328 1.20 15.15 -1.83
CA LEU A 328 0.92 15.30 -0.40
C LEU A 328 1.83 16.37 0.22
N MET A 329 3.12 16.33 -0.08
CA MET A 329 4.09 17.34 0.38
C MET A 329 3.65 18.74 -0.07
N GLN A 330 3.30 18.91 -1.36
CA GLN A 330 2.81 20.18 -1.90
C GLN A 330 1.52 20.65 -1.22
N SER A 331 0.60 19.71 -0.93
CA SER A 331 -0.64 20.02 -0.20
C SER A 331 -0.36 20.49 1.23
N TRP A 332 0.55 19.83 1.94
CA TRP A 332 0.94 20.21 3.29
C TRP A 332 1.67 21.56 3.33
N GLN A 333 2.53 21.85 2.37
CA GLN A 333 3.18 23.17 2.22
C GLN A 333 2.12 24.26 2.00
N LYS A 334 1.19 24.04 1.08
CA LYS A 334 0.09 24.97 0.81
C LYS A 334 -0.81 25.21 2.03
N ALA A 335 -1.05 24.19 2.83
CA ALA A 335 -1.81 24.26 4.08
C ALA A 335 -1.02 24.85 5.26
N GLY A 336 0.28 25.11 5.11
CA GLY A 336 1.16 25.58 6.19
C GLY A 336 1.44 24.53 7.27
N VAL A 337 1.25 23.25 6.94
CA VAL A 337 1.52 22.11 7.85
C VAL A 337 3.02 21.84 7.95
N ILE A 338 3.74 22.04 6.84
CA ILE A 338 5.20 21.89 6.76
C ILE A 338 5.83 23.08 6.07
N ASP A 339 7.14 23.24 6.30
CA ASP A 339 7.95 24.30 5.73
C ASP A 339 8.14 24.16 4.21
N ASN A 340 8.16 25.28 3.49
CA ASN A 340 8.40 25.31 2.04
C ASN A 340 9.80 24.82 1.62
N ASN A 341 10.75 24.73 2.56
CA ASN A 341 12.06 24.15 2.34
C ASN A 341 12.07 22.61 2.39
N THR A 342 10.93 21.99 2.72
CA THR A 342 10.78 20.52 2.68
C THR A 342 10.69 20.09 1.21
N SER A 343 11.48 19.08 0.82
CA SER A 343 11.55 18.66 -0.58
C SER A 343 11.72 17.16 -0.74
N VAL A 344 11.25 16.64 -1.88
CA VAL A 344 11.44 15.26 -2.33
C VAL A 344 10.78 14.19 -1.43
N PHE A 345 9.79 14.53 -0.61
CA PHE A 345 8.97 13.55 0.10
C PHE A 345 7.81 13.12 -0.78
N ARG A 346 7.82 11.85 -1.15
CA ARG A 346 6.96 11.28 -2.18
C ARG A 346 5.68 10.70 -1.57
N SER A 347 4.67 10.55 -2.39
CA SER A 347 3.39 9.93 -2.04
C SER A 347 2.82 9.13 -3.19
N ILE A 348 2.23 7.98 -2.89
CA ILE A 348 1.70 7.04 -3.88
C ILE A 348 0.40 7.57 -4.48
N CYS A 349 0.30 7.47 -5.79
CA CYS A 349 -0.86 7.79 -6.60
C CYS A 349 -1.28 6.57 -7.43
N VAL A 350 -2.56 6.50 -7.79
CA VAL A 350 -3.11 5.42 -8.62
C VAL A 350 -3.99 5.99 -9.71
N ASN A 351 -3.78 5.56 -10.95
CA ASN A 351 -4.65 5.84 -12.09
C ASN A 351 -5.02 4.56 -12.84
N LYS A 352 -6.20 4.53 -13.45
CA LYS A 352 -6.59 3.40 -14.30
C LYS A 352 -5.69 3.34 -15.53
N ALA A 353 -5.19 2.16 -15.87
CA ALA A 353 -4.41 1.90 -17.07
C ALA A 353 -5.24 1.14 -18.11
N THR A 354 -4.94 1.34 -19.38
CA THR A 354 -5.52 0.58 -20.48
C THR A 354 -4.45 -0.34 -21.07
N VAL A 355 -4.68 -1.64 -20.97
CA VAL A 355 -3.76 -2.67 -21.44
C VAL A 355 -4.47 -3.56 -22.45
N ASN A 356 -3.83 -3.82 -23.58
CA ASN A 356 -4.26 -4.85 -24.52
C ASN A 356 -3.40 -6.10 -24.29
N GLU A 357 -3.97 -7.11 -23.67
CA GLU A 357 -3.25 -8.34 -23.31
C GLU A 357 -2.78 -9.15 -24.52
N ASN A 358 -3.50 -9.07 -25.65
CA ASN A 358 -3.13 -9.83 -26.86
C ASN A 358 -1.89 -9.26 -27.58
N THR A 359 -1.67 -7.95 -27.47
CA THR A 359 -0.55 -7.26 -28.12
C THR A 359 0.49 -6.75 -27.13
N GLN A 360 0.25 -6.91 -25.82
CA GLN A 360 1.00 -6.35 -24.71
C GLN A 360 1.22 -4.84 -24.90
N THR A 361 0.21 -4.14 -25.39
CA THR A 361 0.26 -2.69 -25.57
C THR A 361 -0.33 -2.01 -24.35
N ILE A 362 0.46 -1.16 -23.71
CA ILE A 362 0.05 -0.33 -22.58
C ILE A 362 -0.12 1.09 -23.08
N LYS A 363 -1.35 1.61 -23.02
CA LYS A 363 -1.60 3.01 -23.37
C LYS A 363 -1.00 3.90 -22.29
N GLN A 364 -0.33 4.97 -22.72
CA GLN A 364 0.27 5.93 -21.79
C GLN A 364 -0.78 6.51 -20.82
N VAL A 365 -0.47 6.46 -19.53
CA VAL A 365 -1.33 6.93 -18.44
C VAL A 365 -0.85 8.30 -17.98
N ALA A 366 -1.67 9.34 -18.15
CA ALA A 366 -1.36 10.66 -17.66
C ALA A 366 -1.57 10.73 -16.13
N PRO A 367 -0.55 11.09 -15.33
CA PRO A 367 -0.70 11.30 -13.89
C PRO A 367 -1.70 12.42 -13.60
N ASN A 368 -2.57 12.22 -12.61
CA ASN A 368 -3.52 13.24 -12.17
C ASN A 368 -3.90 13.06 -10.69
N LEU A 369 -4.49 14.10 -10.09
CA LEU A 369 -4.92 14.09 -8.70
C LEU A 369 -6.34 13.52 -8.50
N GLU A 370 -7.17 13.50 -9.53
CA GLU A 370 -8.51 12.90 -9.49
C GLU A 370 -8.43 11.45 -9.07
N GLY A 371 -7.43 10.73 -9.60
CA GLY A 371 -7.19 9.32 -9.30
C GLY A 371 -8.27 8.39 -9.82
N VAL A 372 -8.49 7.27 -9.15
CA VAL A 372 -9.50 6.26 -9.48
C VAL A 372 -10.78 6.56 -8.71
N LYS A 373 -11.93 6.46 -9.37
CA LYS A 373 -13.25 6.55 -8.69
C LYS A 373 -13.53 5.26 -7.91
N ALA A 374 -14.39 5.37 -6.90
CA ALA A 374 -14.85 4.19 -6.16
C ALA A 374 -15.43 3.14 -7.11
N ILE A 375 -14.94 1.92 -7.01
CA ILE A 375 -15.41 0.77 -7.81
C ILE A 375 -16.59 0.06 -7.15
N LYS A 376 -16.81 0.32 -5.86
CA LYS A 376 -17.99 -0.08 -5.09
C LYS A 376 -18.27 0.93 -3.98
N ASN A 377 -19.47 0.91 -3.43
CA ASN A 377 -19.81 1.68 -2.25
C ASN A 377 -19.28 1.01 -0.98
N MET A 378 -18.87 1.81 -0.01
CA MET A 378 -18.56 1.36 1.34
C MET A 378 -19.86 1.03 2.07
N ASN A 379 -19.93 -0.15 2.66
CA ASN A 379 -21.02 -0.56 3.51
C ASN A 379 -20.77 -0.10 4.96
N PRO A 380 -21.51 0.87 5.51
CA PRO A 380 -21.28 1.36 6.86
C PRO A 380 -21.72 0.37 7.96
N TYR A 381 -22.43 -0.70 7.59
CA TYR A 381 -22.90 -1.73 8.51
C TYR A 381 -21.88 -2.84 8.74
N ASP A 382 -20.79 -2.88 7.96
CA ASP A 382 -19.62 -3.69 8.26
C ASP A 382 -18.74 -2.95 9.27
N LEU A 383 -18.01 -3.69 10.11
CA LEU A 383 -17.05 -3.10 11.03
C LEU A 383 -15.91 -2.45 10.22
N GLN A 384 -15.76 -1.14 10.38
CA GLN A 384 -14.71 -0.36 9.73
C GLN A 384 -13.58 -0.08 10.72
N GLN A 385 -12.35 -0.32 10.32
CA GLN A 385 -11.18 0.08 11.09
C GLN A 385 -11.01 1.60 11.01
N ALA A 386 -10.59 2.24 12.09
CA ALA A 386 -10.43 3.70 12.11
C ALA A 386 -9.34 4.19 11.15
N GLU A 387 -8.30 3.39 10.93
CA GLU A 387 -7.22 3.66 9.99
C GLU A 387 -7.61 3.45 8.52
N THR A 388 -8.85 3.01 8.23
CA THR A 388 -9.41 3.02 6.88
C THR A 388 -9.97 4.40 6.58
N MET A 389 -9.32 5.12 5.67
CA MET A 389 -9.73 6.48 5.34
C MET A 389 -9.40 6.87 3.89
N ALA A 390 -10.15 7.83 3.37
CA ALA A 390 -9.86 8.50 2.11
C ALA A 390 -9.10 9.80 2.32
N SER A 391 -9.33 10.49 3.45
CA SER A 391 -8.68 11.75 3.81
C SER A 391 -8.76 11.97 5.32
N CYS A 392 -7.91 12.85 5.83
CA CYS A 392 -7.93 13.29 7.22
C CYS A 392 -7.42 14.72 7.37
N GLY A 393 -7.61 15.29 8.56
CA GLY A 393 -7.00 16.54 8.99
C GLY A 393 -6.66 16.48 10.48
N GLY A 394 -5.49 17.00 10.84
CA GLY A 394 -5.01 16.97 12.23
C GLY A 394 -4.58 15.57 12.73
N VAL A 395 -4.42 14.59 11.83
CA VAL A 395 -3.98 13.23 12.14
C VAL A 395 -2.65 12.98 11.46
N ASP A 396 -1.58 13.06 12.20
CA ASP A 396 -0.22 12.79 11.73
C ASP A 396 0.08 11.29 11.76
N TYR A 397 1.16 10.87 11.07
CA TYR A 397 1.62 9.49 11.10
C TYR A 397 1.91 9.00 12.54
N GLU A 398 2.44 9.87 13.39
CA GLU A 398 2.75 9.54 14.79
C GLU A 398 1.50 9.32 15.64
N ASP A 399 0.34 9.77 15.17
CA ASP A 399 -0.94 9.55 15.82
C ASP A 399 -1.51 8.16 15.50
N PHE A 400 -0.97 7.50 14.44
CA PHE A 400 -1.19 6.08 14.20
C PHE A 400 -0.28 5.27 15.10
N THR A 401 -0.81 4.82 16.21
CA THR A 401 -0.07 3.97 17.13
C THR A 401 -0.65 2.57 17.07
N ASN A 402 0.20 1.58 17.28
CA ASN A 402 -0.34 0.33 17.76
C ASN A 402 -0.69 0.48 19.24
N ILE A 403 -1.32 -0.54 19.80
CA ILE A 403 -1.75 -0.58 21.19
C ILE A 403 -0.61 -0.30 22.19
N LYS A 404 0.63 -0.48 21.79
CA LYS A 404 1.81 -0.31 22.62
C LYS A 404 2.52 0.99 22.22
N LYS A 405 2.26 2.05 23.00
CA LYS A 405 2.76 3.42 22.80
C LYS A 405 4.25 3.56 22.42
N ASN A 406 5.10 2.61 22.79
CA ASN A 406 6.56 2.69 22.59
C ASN A 406 7.01 2.10 21.27
N THR A 407 6.12 1.77 20.40
CA THR A 407 6.44 0.97 19.25
C THR A 407 6.61 1.71 18.00
N LYS A 408 6.46 2.95 17.97
CA LYS A 408 6.74 3.74 16.77
C LYS A 408 6.65 2.89 15.47
N ILE A 409 6.85 3.46 14.35
CA ILE A 409 6.85 2.86 13.03
C ILE A 409 7.59 1.51 12.95
N SER A 410 8.79 1.47 13.50
CA SER A 410 9.70 0.32 13.35
C SER A 410 9.19 -0.97 13.96
N ARG A 411 8.24 -0.91 14.84
CA ARG A 411 7.70 -2.08 15.50
C ARG A 411 6.47 -2.66 14.84
N LEU A 412 5.63 -1.83 14.21
CA LEU A 412 4.50 -2.31 13.43
C LEU A 412 4.96 -3.24 12.31
N GLY A 413 6.15 -3.01 11.79
CA GLY A 413 6.75 -3.84 10.77
C GLY A 413 7.03 -5.29 11.16
N ASN A 414 7.08 -5.61 12.45
CA ASN A 414 7.32 -7.00 12.86
C ASN A 414 6.05 -7.83 12.94
N ASP A 415 4.96 -7.17 13.18
CA ASP A 415 3.66 -7.79 13.31
C ASP A 415 2.61 -6.81 12.81
N ALA A 416 2.50 -6.72 11.50
CA ALA A 416 1.49 -5.92 10.83
C ALA A 416 0.06 -6.45 11.10
N SER A 417 -0.07 -7.62 11.73
CA SER A 417 -1.35 -8.13 12.22
C SER A 417 -1.77 -7.50 13.56
N GLU A 418 -0.87 -6.78 14.25
CA GLU A 418 -1.27 -6.02 15.43
C GLU A 418 -2.30 -4.96 15.04
N ASN A 419 -3.38 -4.89 15.81
CA ASN A 419 -4.43 -3.91 15.61
C ASN A 419 -3.90 -2.49 15.83
N MET A 420 -4.39 -1.56 15.02
CA MET A 420 -4.00 -0.15 15.03
C MET A 420 -5.05 0.67 15.77
N GLN A 421 -4.64 1.80 16.32
CA GLN A 421 -5.53 2.81 16.86
C GLN A 421 -5.04 4.21 16.50
N ILE A 422 -5.96 5.16 16.38
CA ILE A 422 -5.64 6.55 16.08
C ILE A 422 -5.80 7.39 17.33
N ASN A 423 -4.78 8.20 17.67
CA ASN A 423 -4.88 9.23 18.67
C ASN A 423 -5.49 10.50 18.06
N MET A 424 -6.75 10.77 18.38
CA MET A 424 -7.49 11.94 17.91
C MET A 424 -7.25 13.13 18.82
N LYS A 425 -6.90 14.27 18.21
CA LYS A 425 -6.72 15.56 18.90
C LYS A 425 -7.94 16.44 18.68
N ALA A 426 -8.14 17.43 19.54
CA ALA A 426 -9.21 18.41 19.34
C ALA A 426 -9.07 19.10 17.98
N GLY A 427 -10.16 19.13 17.21
CA GLY A 427 -10.22 19.62 15.83
C GLY A 427 -9.83 18.59 14.76
N SER A 428 -9.30 17.41 15.09
CA SER A 428 -8.96 16.39 14.11
C SER A 428 -10.19 15.66 13.56
N TRP A 429 -10.04 15.04 12.39
CA TRP A 429 -11.09 14.28 11.71
C TRP A 429 -10.49 13.25 10.75
N ILE A 430 -11.26 12.20 10.50
CA ILE A 430 -11.05 11.23 9.42
C ILE A 430 -12.27 11.22 8.50
N SER A 431 -12.09 10.83 7.25
CA SER A 431 -13.22 10.68 6.33
C SER A 431 -13.09 9.46 5.43
N VAL A 432 -14.24 8.87 5.12
CA VAL A 432 -14.39 7.81 4.13
C VAL A 432 -15.32 8.26 3.01
N ARG A 433 -15.16 7.67 1.82
CA ARG A 433 -15.92 8.04 0.62
C ARG A 433 -16.91 6.98 0.21
N SER A 434 -17.90 7.42 -0.57
CA SER A 434 -18.87 6.53 -1.22
C SER A 434 -19.61 5.63 -0.24
N VAL A 435 -19.94 6.15 0.95
CA VAL A 435 -20.73 5.42 1.94
C VAL A 435 -22.19 5.37 1.49
N ASP A 436 -22.78 4.17 1.48
CA ASP A 436 -24.18 3.94 1.10
C ASP A 436 -24.97 3.47 2.32
N PHE A 437 -25.82 4.36 2.85
CA PHE A 437 -26.65 4.08 4.02
C PHE A 437 -27.97 3.37 3.68
N GLY A 438 -28.30 3.13 2.39
CA GLY A 438 -29.47 2.34 2.00
C GLY A 438 -30.76 2.71 2.73
N ALA A 439 -31.28 1.80 3.54
CA ALA A 439 -32.52 2.00 4.30
C ALA A 439 -32.41 3.01 5.46
N GLY A 440 -31.20 3.43 5.84
CA GLY A 440 -30.91 4.36 6.93
C GLY A 440 -30.26 3.68 8.14
N ALA A 441 -29.70 4.48 9.05
CA ALA A 441 -29.02 4.01 10.25
C ALA A 441 -29.76 4.48 11.49
N SER A 442 -29.86 3.63 12.51
CA SER A 442 -30.47 3.93 13.81
C SER A 442 -29.46 4.07 14.92
N THR A 443 -28.28 3.44 14.80
CA THR A 443 -27.19 3.58 15.77
C THR A 443 -25.85 3.77 15.08
N PHE A 444 -24.95 4.44 15.77
CA PHE A 444 -23.53 4.55 15.46
C PHE A 444 -22.73 4.02 16.66
N THR A 445 -21.87 3.05 16.43
CA THR A 445 -20.97 2.50 17.43
C THR A 445 -19.54 2.95 17.10
N LEU A 446 -18.85 3.52 18.08
CA LEU A 446 -17.46 3.92 18.01
C LEU A 446 -16.68 3.15 19.08
N ARG A 447 -15.68 2.39 18.67
CA ARG A 447 -14.74 1.76 19.59
C ARG A 447 -13.66 2.77 19.95
N ALA A 448 -13.72 3.27 21.20
CA ALA A 448 -12.91 4.40 21.62
C ALA A 448 -12.61 4.38 23.12
N LYS A 449 -11.63 5.20 23.53
CA LYS A 449 -11.37 5.64 24.91
C LYS A 449 -10.98 7.10 24.94
N GLY A 450 -11.00 7.70 26.15
CA GLY A 450 -10.73 9.13 26.35
C GLY A 450 -12.02 9.92 26.59
N THR A 451 -11.93 11.23 26.58
CA THR A 451 -13.07 12.13 26.76
C THR A 451 -13.14 13.12 25.59
N GLY A 452 -14.31 13.27 24.99
CA GLY A 452 -14.44 14.16 23.84
C GLY A 452 -15.85 14.23 23.29
N THR A 453 -15.95 14.94 22.17
CA THR A 453 -17.16 15.03 21.35
C THR A 453 -16.86 14.44 19.99
N VAL A 454 -17.67 13.48 19.54
CA VAL A 454 -17.63 12.95 18.17
C VAL A 454 -18.79 13.51 17.36
N GLU A 455 -18.50 13.99 16.16
CA GLU A 455 -19.47 14.51 15.21
C GLU A 455 -19.45 13.72 13.91
N LEU A 456 -20.64 13.38 13.42
CA LEU A 456 -20.86 12.77 12.10
C LEU A 456 -21.29 13.86 11.12
N ARG A 457 -20.63 13.95 9.96
CA ARG A 457 -20.89 14.99 8.96
C ARG A 457 -20.83 14.41 7.54
N PHE A 458 -21.67 14.93 6.63
CA PHE A 458 -21.60 14.61 5.19
C PHE A 458 -20.78 15.65 4.40
N GLY A 459 -19.79 16.25 5.06
CA GLY A 459 -18.87 17.24 4.52
C GLY A 459 -18.15 17.97 5.65
N ARG A 460 -16.87 18.27 5.49
CA ARG A 460 -16.04 18.89 6.55
C ARG A 460 -16.64 20.22 7.06
N GLY A 461 -17.07 21.09 6.16
CA GLY A 461 -17.65 22.40 6.47
C GLY A 461 -19.15 22.40 6.76
N GLY A 462 -19.83 21.24 6.66
CA GLY A 462 -21.25 21.10 6.92
C GLY A 462 -21.58 21.10 8.42
N ARG A 463 -22.88 21.34 8.74
CA ARG A 463 -23.36 21.09 10.10
C ARG A 463 -23.29 19.59 10.41
N PRO A 464 -23.00 19.19 11.68
CA PRO A 464 -23.07 17.79 12.06
C PRO A 464 -24.49 17.26 11.86
N VAL A 465 -24.59 16.05 11.31
CA VAL A 465 -25.85 15.30 11.25
C VAL A 465 -26.14 14.61 12.58
N ALA A 466 -25.09 14.32 13.34
CA ALA A 466 -25.16 13.84 14.73
C ALA A 466 -23.94 14.34 15.51
N SER A 467 -24.07 14.48 16.83
CA SER A 467 -23.01 14.91 17.73
C SER A 467 -23.22 14.26 19.10
N PHE A 468 -22.16 13.67 19.67
CA PHE A 468 -22.21 12.92 20.91
C PHE A 468 -21.00 13.22 21.78
N ASP A 469 -21.24 13.51 23.04
CA ASP A 469 -20.20 13.56 24.06
C ASP A 469 -19.98 12.17 24.63
N PHE A 470 -18.72 11.83 24.90
CA PHE A 470 -18.37 10.55 25.49
C PHE A 470 -17.20 10.67 26.46
N SER A 471 -17.14 9.73 27.41
CA SER A 471 -16.01 9.58 28.33
C SER A 471 -15.87 8.12 28.71
N SER A 472 -14.73 7.50 28.38
CA SER A 472 -14.37 6.14 28.78
C SER A 472 -12.89 6.04 29.14
N ALA A 473 -12.60 5.38 30.25
CA ALA A 473 -11.22 5.15 30.69
C ALA A 473 -10.53 4.04 29.88
N GLU A 474 -11.31 3.09 29.38
CA GLU A 474 -10.82 1.93 28.63
C GLU A 474 -11.35 1.92 27.20
N MET A 475 -10.69 1.17 26.32
CA MET A 475 -11.15 0.98 24.96
C MET A 475 -12.40 0.09 24.93
N GLU A 476 -13.55 0.67 24.59
CA GLU A 476 -14.84 -0.03 24.55
C GLU A 476 -15.73 0.44 23.40
N ASP A 477 -16.78 -0.30 23.12
CA ASP A 477 -17.76 0.03 22.10
C ASP A 477 -18.81 0.98 22.66
N LEU A 478 -18.75 2.25 22.24
CA LEU A 478 -19.67 3.31 22.61
C LEU A 478 -20.76 3.42 21.56
N THR A 479 -21.99 3.09 21.90
CA THR A 479 -23.13 3.10 20.96
C THR A 479 -24.02 4.29 21.20
N PHE A 480 -24.35 5.02 20.13
CA PHE A 480 -25.15 6.23 20.13
C PHE A 480 -26.35 6.05 19.18
N GLU A 481 -27.50 6.52 19.63
CA GLU A 481 -28.70 6.60 18.78
C GLU A 481 -28.56 7.72 17.76
N VAL A 482 -28.89 7.46 16.49
CA VAL A 482 -28.91 8.46 15.43
C VAL A 482 -30.31 8.61 14.84
N ASP A 483 -30.63 9.79 14.33
CA ASP A 483 -31.90 10.05 13.64
C ASP A 483 -31.88 9.36 12.26
N ALA A 484 -32.55 8.23 12.14
CA ALA A 484 -32.56 7.42 10.94
C ALA A 484 -33.00 8.20 9.69
N SER A 485 -33.86 9.22 9.82
CA SER A 485 -34.32 10.03 8.70
C SER A 485 -33.20 10.83 8.04
N LYS A 486 -32.10 11.12 8.75
CA LYS A 486 -30.93 11.83 8.23
C LYS A 486 -29.99 10.94 7.42
N PHE A 487 -30.14 9.63 7.51
CA PHE A 487 -29.29 8.64 6.86
C PHE A 487 -30.03 7.88 5.73
N GLN A 488 -31.35 7.84 5.75
CA GLN A 488 -32.15 7.09 4.79
C GLN A 488 -31.91 7.55 3.34
N GLY A 489 -31.49 6.62 2.49
CA GLY A 489 -31.21 6.86 1.07
C GLY A 489 -29.94 7.70 0.81
N VAL A 490 -29.17 8.01 1.85
CA VAL A 490 -27.97 8.84 1.72
C VAL A 490 -26.81 8.03 1.15
N LYS A 491 -26.21 8.58 0.07
CA LYS A 491 -24.91 8.14 -0.47
C LYS A 491 -23.99 9.35 -0.42
N ALA A 492 -22.99 9.31 0.43
CA ALA A 492 -22.15 10.47 0.71
C ALA A 492 -20.74 10.08 1.20
N ASN A 493 -19.87 11.08 1.28
CA ASN A 493 -18.64 10.98 2.06
C ASN A 493 -18.98 11.24 3.52
N LEU A 494 -18.54 10.33 4.41
CA LEU A 494 -18.72 10.46 5.85
C LEU A 494 -17.45 11.04 6.48
N PHE A 495 -17.61 12.06 7.31
CA PHE A 495 -16.57 12.64 8.16
C PHE A 495 -16.90 12.30 9.62
N ILE A 496 -15.93 11.74 10.33
CA ILE A 496 -15.97 11.48 11.77
C ILE A 496 -14.98 12.47 12.38
N ALA A 497 -15.51 13.51 13.05
CA ALA A 497 -14.75 14.65 13.52
C ALA A 497 -14.79 14.74 15.05
N PHE A 498 -13.71 15.25 15.63
CA PHE A 498 -13.53 15.41 17.07
C PHE A 498 -13.27 16.88 17.41
N PRO A 499 -14.32 17.74 17.46
CA PRO A 499 -14.14 19.14 17.83
C PRO A 499 -13.56 19.34 19.22
N ALA A 500 -13.78 18.37 20.12
CA ALA A 500 -13.17 18.30 21.45
C ALA A 500 -12.62 16.90 21.70
N ALA A 501 -11.39 16.81 22.18
CA ALA A 501 -10.73 15.53 22.49
C ALA A 501 -9.67 15.74 23.59
N ASP A 502 -9.74 14.91 24.60
CA ASP A 502 -8.73 14.77 25.64
C ASP A 502 -8.37 13.29 25.76
N ASN A 503 -7.14 12.96 25.35
CA ASN A 503 -6.59 11.62 25.37
C ASN A 503 -7.46 10.58 24.61
N VAL A 504 -8.10 11.02 23.52
CA VAL A 504 -9.00 10.19 22.72
C VAL A 504 -8.21 9.29 21.79
N PHE A 505 -8.51 7.98 21.85
CA PHE A 505 -8.04 6.97 20.89
C PHE A 505 -9.25 6.27 20.31
N ILE A 506 -9.25 6.04 19.01
CA ILE A 506 -10.28 5.31 18.28
C ILE A 506 -9.67 4.11 17.55
N ASP A 507 -10.41 3.00 17.48
CA ASP A 507 -9.98 1.74 16.89
C ASP A 507 -10.86 1.34 15.71
N ALA A 508 -12.18 1.42 15.86
CA ALA A 508 -13.15 1.00 14.87
C ALA A 508 -14.47 1.74 14.97
N TRP A 509 -15.28 1.67 13.94
CA TRP A 509 -16.63 2.21 13.95
C TRP A 509 -17.58 1.36 13.08
N GLN A 510 -18.88 1.44 13.36
CA GLN A 510 -19.94 0.71 12.65
C GLN A 510 -21.28 1.40 12.83
N PHE A 511 -22.14 1.34 11.83
CA PHE A 511 -23.55 1.70 11.96
C PHE A 511 -24.43 0.44 12.09
N SER A 512 -25.66 0.62 12.61
CA SER A 512 -26.72 -0.37 12.53
C SER A 512 -28.01 0.29 12.03
N ASP A 513 -28.79 -0.42 11.24
CA ASP A 513 -30.09 0.05 10.71
C ASP A 513 -31.27 -0.19 11.71
N GLY A 514 -30.96 -0.69 12.92
CA GLY A 514 -31.97 -1.02 13.95
C GLY A 514 -32.78 -2.28 13.63
N SER A 515 -32.66 -2.83 12.42
CA SER A 515 -32.97 -4.23 12.28
C SER A 515 -31.97 -4.92 13.21
N SER A 516 -32.46 -5.32 14.39
CA SER A 516 -31.66 -6.17 15.24
C SER A 516 -31.06 -7.22 14.29
N ALA A 517 -29.72 -7.29 14.23
CA ALA A 517 -29.11 -8.58 14.07
C ALA A 517 -29.53 -9.39 15.31
N GLY A 518 -30.84 -9.48 15.48
CA GLY A 518 -31.42 -10.57 16.19
C GLY A 518 -30.82 -11.71 15.48
N ILE A 519 -30.06 -12.50 16.17
CA ILE A 519 -29.81 -13.86 15.79
C ILE A 519 -31.24 -14.37 15.54
N SER A 520 -31.74 -14.09 14.32
CA SER A 520 -32.92 -14.79 13.81
C SER A 520 -32.50 -16.23 13.98
N SER A 521 -33.16 -16.94 14.88
CA SER A 521 -32.93 -18.32 15.25
C SER A 521 -32.26 -19.00 14.07
N ILE A 522 -30.95 -19.26 14.22
CA ILE A 522 -30.17 -19.94 13.19
C ILE A 522 -30.92 -21.26 13.07
N GLY A 523 -31.76 -21.37 12.04
CA GLY A 523 -32.25 -22.67 11.65
C GLY A 523 -30.98 -23.50 11.51
N GLU A 524 -30.91 -24.61 12.23
CA GLU A 524 -29.75 -25.49 12.22
C GLU A 524 -29.33 -25.69 10.76
N VAL A 525 -28.27 -25.03 10.36
CA VAL A 525 -27.67 -25.27 9.05
C VAL A 525 -26.89 -26.55 9.21
N GLU A 526 -27.47 -27.66 8.79
CA GLU A 526 -26.77 -28.94 8.67
C GLU A 526 -25.61 -28.75 7.69
N GLY A 527 -24.40 -28.64 8.20
CA GLY A 527 -23.15 -28.59 7.44
C GLY A 527 -21.97 -28.30 8.34
N GLN A 528 -20.90 -29.06 8.20
CA GLN A 528 -19.62 -28.73 8.85
C GLN A 528 -19.02 -27.48 8.20
N PRO A 529 -18.43 -26.57 8.97
CA PRO A 529 -17.72 -25.42 8.40
C PRO A 529 -16.64 -25.90 7.44
N SER A 530 -16.58 -25.33 6.25
CA SER A 530 -15.53 -25.61 5.28
C SER A 530 -14.21 -24.89 5.63
N ALA A 531 -14.29 -23.80 6.40
CA ALA A 531 -13.16 -23.07 6.93
C ALA A 531 -13.57 -22.14 8.07
N ASN A 532 -12.65 -21.88 8.99
CA ASN A 532 -12.79 -20.92 10.07
C ASN A 532 -11.76 -19.80 9.91
N TYR A 533 -12.17 -18.57 10.19
CA TYR A 533 -11.31 -17.39 10.11
C TYR A 533 -11.41 -16.56 11.41
N ASP A 534 -10.35 -15.90 11.79
CA ASP A 534 -10.42 -14.87 12.81
C ASP A 534 -11.03 -13.56 12.25
N LEU A 535 -11.25 -12.55 13.09
CA LEU A 535 -11.83 -11.27 12.67
C LEU A 535 -10.94 -10.49 11.68
N SER A 536 -9.67 -10.84 11.56
CA SER A 536 -8.74 -10.26 10.58
C SER A 536 -8.80 -10.96 9.21
N GLY A 537 -9.67 -11.99 9.08
CA GLY A 537 -9.79 -12.80 7.85
C GLY A 537 -8.72 -13.90 7.72
N ARG A 538 -7.93 -14.15 8.76
CA ARG A 538 -6.94 -15.23 8.77
C ARG A 538 -7.62 -16.57 9.01
N ARG A 539 -7.36 -17.54 8.12
CA ARG A 539 -7.86 -18.92 8.29
C ARG A 539 -7.26 -19.57 9.54
N LEU A 540 -8.11 -20.15 10.36
CA LEU A 540 -7.73 -20.87 11.57
C LEU A 540 -7.53 -22.35 11.23
N ASN A 541 -6.47 -22.97 11.75
CA ASN A 541 -6.24 -24.40 11.62
C ASN A 541 -7.29 -25.20 12.42
N GLU A 542 -7.69 -26.35 11.93
CA GLU A 542 -8.55 -27.27 12.66
C GLU A 542 -7.91 -27.60 14.02
N GLY A 543 -8.69 -27.42 15.09
CA GLY A 543 -8.25 -27.70 16.47
C GLY A 543 -7.54 -26.56 17.19
N SER A 544 -7.33 -25.40 16.57
CA SER A 544 -6.84 -24.24 17.29
C SER A 544 -7.94 -23.68 18.20
N ALA A 545 -7.69 -23.69 19.52
CA ALA A 545 -8.55 -23.05 20.51
C ALA A 545 -8.43 -21.51 20.41
N ALA A 546 -9.09 -20.89 19.44
CA ALA A 546 -9.19 -19.44 19.36
C ALA A 546 -10.21 -19.00 20.43
N ARG A 547 -9.77 -18.22 21.43
CA ARG A 547 -10.68 -17.54 22.34
C ARG A 547 -11.18 -16.26 21.63
N GLY A 548 -12.49 -16.15 21.42
CA GLY A 548 -13.10 -14.96 20.85
C GLY A 548 -14.10 -15.26 19.74
N ILE A 549 -14.29 -14.29 18.83
CA ILE A 549 -15.22 -14.44 17.72
C ILE A 549 -14.49 -15.05 16.53
N VAL A 550 -15.06 -16.11 15.98
CA VAL A 550 -14.59 -16.82 14.77
C VAL A 550 -15.59 -16.62 13.65
N ILE A 551 -15.11 -16.41 12.44
CA ILE A 551 -15.93 -16.40 11.22
C ILE A 551 -15.88 -17.81 10.62
N GLU A 552 -17.00 -18.51 10.67
CA GLU A 552 -17.14 -19.83 10.04
C GLU A 552 -17.67 -19.67 8.61
N GLN A 553 -16.97 -20.21 7.63
CA GLN A 553 -17.47 -20.34 6.25
C GLN A 553 -18.09 -21.71 6.04
N TYR A 554 -19.23 -21.76 5.37
CA TYR A 554 -19.93 -23.00 4.99
C TYR A 554 -20.59 -22.83 3.61
N LYS A 555 -20.86 -23.94 2.95
CA LYS A 555 -21.66 -23.94 1.72
C LYS A 555 -23.11 -24.23 2.04
N ASP A 556 -24.02 -23.40 1.53
CA ASP A 556 -25.47 -23.68 1.63
C ASP A 556 -25.90 -24.82 0.68
N ALA A 557 -27.14 -25.23 0.79
CA ALA A 557 -27.73 -26.33 -0.02
C ALA A 557 -27.63 -26.07 -1.55
N ASN A 558 -27.43 -24.82 -1.96
CA ASN A 558 -27.29 -24.41 -3.36
C ASN A 558 -25.80 -24.27 -3.79
N GLY A 559 -24.86 -24.63 -2.90
CA GLY A 559 -23.42 -24.54 -3.15
C GLY A 559 -22.81 -23.15 -2.99
N ASN A 560 -23.57 -22.12 -2.56
CA ASN A 560 -23.07 -20.79 -2.34
C ASN A 560 -22.29 -20.73 -1.02
N THR A 561 -21.16 -20.04 -1.03
CA THR A 561 -20.38 -19.79 0.19
C THR A 561 -21.05 -18.73 1.05
N ARG A 562 -21.29 -19.08 2.31
CA ARG A 562 -21.82 -18.17 3.34
C ARG A 562 -20.91 -18.14 4.55
N SER A 563 -21.01 -17.08 5.33
CA SER A 563 -20.19 -16.91 6.55
C SER A 563 -21.08 -16.57 7.74
N ARG A 564 -20.74 -17.08 8.92
CA ARG A 564 -21.37 -16.70 10.19
C ARG A 564 -20.30 -16.42 11.25
N LYS A 565 -20.61 -15.53 12.20
CA LYS A 565 -19.76 -15.29 13.38
C LYS A 565 -20.18 -16.26 14.49
N ARG A 566 -19.21 -16.87 15.15
CA ARG A 566 -19.40 -17.72 16.32
C ARG A 566 -18.47 -17.31 17.43
N ALA A 567 -18.99 -17.14 18.65
CA ALA A 567 -18.17 -17.02 19.84
C ALA A 567 -17.67 -18.42 20.26
N GLN A 568 -16.40 -18.55 20.56
CA GLN A 568 -15.79 -19.76 21.12
C GLN A 568 -15.23 -19.48 22.52
#